data_755fc478a3e0b662a2d953eaac630adb
#
_entry.id   755fc478a3e0b662a2d953eaac630adb
#
_cell.length_a   1.000
_cell.length_b   1.000
_cell.length_c   1.000
_cell.angle_alpha   90.00
_cell.angle_beta   90.00
_cell.angle_gamma   90.00
#
_symmetry.space_group_name_H-M   'P 1'
#
loop_
_entity.id
_entity.type
_entity.pdbx_description
1 polymer ?
#
loop_
_entity_poly.entity_id
_entity_poly.type
_entity_poly.pdbx_seq_one_letter_code
_entity_poly.pdbx_strand_id
1 'polypeptide(L)'
;EAGNGVVLITTKKGKGTGKITYDYQYSSQSVSKVPRMMNSEQYIDYYSEANLISLEKFYNNWDFETNTDWIRTGFENSNMHKHNLTFSAGDMDKSIYVSGTYLNNDGIVSGNKDYYNRLTGMINASWKIKPWLEIGTNNQVEYYKVSSVAEGSEYGGYLLSLLTLDPLTKPWYPENDLPLHMQQIYDDKSH
;
A
#
# COMPACT_ATOMS: atom_id res chain seq x y z
N GLU A 1 4.40 -22.09 -34.64
CA GLU A 1 2.94 -22.06 -34.46
C GLU A 1 2.65 -21.52 -33.05
N ALA A 2 2.23 -20.25 -32.96
CA ALA A 2 1.82 -19.63 -31.69
C ALA A 2 0.31 -19.80 -31.53
N GLY A 3 -0.12 -20.90 -30.93
CA GLY A 3 -1.54 -21.17 -30.70
C GLY A 3 -2.26 -20.21 -29.73
N ASN A 4 -1.50 -19.33 -29.02
CA ASN A 4 -2.03 -18.46 -27.98
C ASN A 4 -1.84 -16.96 -28.26
N GLY A 5 -1.54 -16.57 -29.49
CA GLY A 5 -1.29 -15.18 -29.87
C GLY A 5 0.12 -14.71 -29.55
N VAL A 6 0.50 -13.58 -30.14
CA VAL A 6 1.83 -12.94 -29.95
C VAL A 6 1.63 -11.52 -29.44
N VAL A 7 2.31 -11.16 -28.35
CA VAL A 7 2.39 -9.80 -27.86
C VAL A 7 3.71 -9.18 -28.34
N LEU A 8 3.63 -8.21 -29.27
CA LEU A 8 4.79 -7.46 -29.73
C LEU A 8 4.95 -6.19 -28.89
N ILE A 9 6.03 -6.10 -28.11
CA ILE A 9 6.35 -4.91 -27.33
C ILE A 9 7.43 -4.10 -28.09
N THR A 10 7.08 -2.86 -28.45
CA THR A 10 8.02 -1.93 -29.07
C THR A 10 8.37 -0.85 -28.05
N THR A 11 9.66 -0.70 -27.75
CA THR A 11 10.14 0.33 -26.84
C THR A 11 10.13 1.71 -27.51
N LYS A 12 9.97 2.77 -26.70
CA LYS A 12 10.04 4.15 -27.22
C LYS A 12 11.45 4.44 -27.74
N LYS A 13 11.51 4.99 -28.95
CA LYS A 13 12.75 5.52 -29.56
C LYS A 13 12.79 7.04 -29.45
N GLY A 14 13.99 7.60 -29.32
CA GLY A 14 14.20 9.04 -29.34
C GLY A 14 13.85 9.65 -30.68
N LYS A 15 13.29 10.86 -30.68
CA LYS A 15 12.94 11.62 -31.89
C LYS A 15 13.18 13.12 -31.67
N GLY A 16 13.53 13.82 -32.77
CA GLY A 16 13.68 15.28 -32.81
C GLY A 16 15.01 15.79 -32.26
N THR A 17 15.13 17.10 -32.16
CA THR A 17 16.37 17.83 -31.85
C THR A 17 16.80 17.79 -30.38
N GLY A 18 16.04 17.09 -29.55
CA GLY A 18 16.23 17.01 -28.10
C GLY A 18 15.06 17.66 -27.35
N LYS A 19 14.33 16.82 -26.60
CA LYS A 19 13.20 17.27 -25.79
C LYS A 19 13.32 16.68 -24.39
N ILE A 20 13.21 17.53 -23.38
CA ILE A 20 13.03 17.12 -21.99
C ILE A 20 11.54 17.27 -21.64
N THR A 21 10.98 16.25 -21.02
CA THR A 21 9.61 16.28 -20.54
C THR A 21 9.59 15.82 -19.08
N TYR A 22 8.85 16.56 -18.26
CA TYR A 22 8.58 16.19 -16.88
C TYR A 22 7.07 16.04 -16.70
N ASP A 23 6.66 14.89 -16.19
CA ASP A 23 5.28 14.59 -15.88
C ASP A 23 5.15 14.32 -14.39
N TYR A 24 4.17 14.94 -13.76
CA TYR A 24 3.82 14.70 -12.37
C TYR A 24 2.37 14.24 -12.27
N GLN A 25 2.17 13.17 -11.53
CA GLN A 25 0.83 12.66 -11.22
C GLN A 25 0.67 12.57 -9.71
N TYR A 26 -0.43 13.14 -9.23
CA TYR A 26 -0.90 13.01 -7.86
C TYR A 26 -2.22 12.25 -7.84
N SER A 27 -2.38 11.33 -6.89
CA SER A 27 -3.65 10.65 -6.65
C SER A 27 -3.90 10.56 -5.16
N SER A 28 -5.13 10.81 -4.74
CA SER A 28 -5.59 10.55 -3.38
C SER A 28 -6.43 9.28 -3.37
N GLN A 29 -6.25 8.47 -2.35
CA GLN A 29 -6.91 7.18 -2.18
C GLN A 29 -7.64 7.18 -0.84
N SER A 30 -8.82 6.58 -0.82
CA SER A 30 -9.62 6.41 0.39
C SER A 30 -10.48 5.16 0.28
N VAL A 31 -10.83 4.59 1.42
CA VAL A 31 -11.77 3.47 1.46
C VAL A 31 -13.18 3.98 1.16
N SER A 32 -13.79 3.50 0.09
CA SER A 32 -15.10 3.97 -0.37
C SER A 32 -16.27 3.34 0.40
N LYS A 33 -16.13 2.09 0.82
CA LYS A 33 -17.15 1.36 1.60
C LYS A 33 -16.48 0.50 2.66
N VAL A 34 -16.99 0.60 3.85
CA VAL A 34 -16.60 -0.25 4.99
C VAL A 34 -17.85 -0.92 5.57
N PRO A 35 -17.74 -2.15 6.09
CA PRO A 35 -18.82 -2.79 6.81
C PRO A 35 -19.20 -1.94 8.05
N ARG A 36 -20.46 -1.94 8.41
CA ARG A 36 -20.92 -1.35 9.66
C ARG A 36 -20.67 -2.34 10.79
N MET A 37 -19.93 -1.91 11.78
CA MET A 37 -19.67 -2.69 12.98
C MET A 37 -20.70 -2.33 14.07
N MET A 38 -20.89 -3.23 15.03
CA MET A 38 -21.66 -2.93 16.24
C MET A 38 -20.92 -1.87 17.06
N ASN A 39 -21.66 -0.92 17.60
CA ASN A 39 -21.14 -0.04 18.63
C ASN A 39 -21.10 -0.77 19.99
N SER A 40 -20.55 -0.13 21.02
CA SER A 40 -20.36 -0.74 22.34
C SER A 40 -21.68 -1.20 22.97
N GLU A 41 -22.76 -0.42 22.87
CA GLU A 41 -24.09 -0.77 23.38
C GLU A 41 -24.65 -1.99 22.65
N GLN A 42 -24.65 -1.97 21.31
CA GLN A 42 -25.13 -3.09 20.47
C GLN A 42 -24.35 -4.37 20.72
N TYR A 43 -23.04 -4.24 20.95
CA TYR A 43 -22.17 -5.38 21.24
C TYR A 43 -22.54 -6.00 22.59
N ILE A 44 -22.73 -5.19 23.65
CA ILE A 44 -23.12 -5.65 24.98
C ILE A 44 -24.49 -6.32 24.93
N ASP A 45 -25.47 -5.69 24.28
CA ASP A 45 -26.83 -6.22 24.17
C ASP A 45 -26.83 -7.58 23.47
N TYR A 46 -26.16 -7.68 22.30
CA TYR A 46 -26.08 -8.91 21.53
C TYR A 46 -25.46 -10.07 22.34
N TYR A 47 -24.30 -9.82 22.96
CA TYR A 47 -23.59 -10.89 23.70
C TYR A 47 -24.30 -11.26 25.00
N SER A 48 -25.02 -10.32 25.62
CA SER A 48 -25.81 -10.57 26.81
C SER A 48 -27.06 -11.38 26.50
N GLU A 49 -27.81 -11.02 25.46
CA GLU A 49 -28.98 -11.76 25.00
C GLU A 49 -28.64 -13.18 24.54
N ALA A 50 -27.50 -13.34 23.90
CA ALA A 50 -26.96 -14.64 23.47
C ALA A 50 -26.39 -15.49 24.63
N ASN A 51 -26.37 -14.98 25.86
CA ASN A 51 -25.77 -15.60 27.06
C ASN A 51 -24.29 -16.00 26.86
N LEU A 52 -23.57 -15.31 25.97
CA LEU A 52 -22.17 -15.59 25.68
C LEU A 52 -21.23 -14.94 26.70
N ILE A 53 -21.62 -13.78 27.25
CA ILE A 53 -20.86 -13.06 28.26
C ILE A 53 -21.84 -12.47 29.28
N SER A 54 -21.52 -12.56 30.58
CA SER A 54 -22.32 -11.95 31.62
C SER A 54 -22.17 -10.42 31.62
N LEU A 55 -23.24 -9.70 31.90
CA LEU A 55 -23.23 -8.24 32.05
C LEU A 55 -22.18 -7.78 33.07
N GLU A 56 -22.02 -8.51 34.17
CA GLU A 56 -21.04 -8.23 35.21
C GLU A 56 -19.60 -8.16 34.64
N LYS A 57 -19.26 -9.06 33.71
CA LYS A 57 -17.94 -9.07 33.06
C LYS A 57 -17.72 -7.85 32.19
N PHE A 58 -18.75 -7.36 31.50
CA PHE A 58 -18.65 -6.12 30.73
C PHE A 58 -18.46 -4.93 31.68
N TYR A 59 -19.26 -4.79 32.72
CA TYR A 59 -19.21 -3.68 33.67
C TYR A 59 -17.86 -3.61 34.43
N ASN A 60 -17.18 -4.72 34.62
CA ASN A 60 -15.88 -4.76 35.28
C ASN A 60 -14.71 -4.43 34.38
N ASN A 61 -14.87 -4.52 33.05
CA ASN A 61 -13.77 -4.38 32.09
C ASN A 61 -13.94 -3.23 31.11
N TRP A 62 -15.05 -2.51 31.13
CA TRP A 62 -15.34 -1.39 30.24
C TRP A 62 -15.44 -0.08 31.03
N ASP A 63 -14.87 0.97 30.48
CA ASP A 63 -14.87 2.32 31.07
C ASP A 63 -16.18 3.11 30.82
N PHE A 64 -17.18 2.51 30.20
CA PHE A 64 -18.47 3.11 29.79
C PHE A 64 -18.36 4.23 28.74
N GLU A 65 -17.18 4.55 28.26
CA GLU A 65 -16.95 5.62 27.29
C GLU A 65 -16.38 5.08 25.97
N THR A 66 -15.54 4.05 26.04
CA THR A 66 -14.87 3.49 24.88
C THR A 66 -15.86 2.88 23.91
N ASN A 67 -15.80 3.35 22.66
CA ASN A 67 -16.59 2.86 21.54
C ASN A 67 -15.75 2.95 20.27
N THR A 68 -14.87 1.96 20.06
CA THR A 68 -13.89 1.96 18.99
C THR A 68 -14.47 1.42 17.70
N ASP A 69 -14.49 2.25 16.65
CA ASP A 69 -14.72 1.81 15.29
C ASP A 69 -13.39 1.31 14.68
N TRP A 70 -13.10 0.03 14.86
CA TRP A 70 -11.86 -0.59 14.43
C TRP A 70 -11.62 -0.48 12.92
N ILE A 71 -12.68 -0.52 12.13
CA ILE A 71 -12.55 -0.39 10.68
C ILE A 71 -12.08 1.02 10.32
N ARG A 72 -12.65 2.06 10.91
CA ARG A 72 -12.20 3.44 10.68
C ARG A 72 -10.82 3.71 11.27
N THR A 73 -10.49 3.09 12.38
CA THR A 73 -9.17 3.21 13.02
C THR A 73 -8.08 2.51 12.18
N GLY A 74 -8.43 1.42 11.54
CA GLY A 74 -7.49 0.61 10.74
C GLY A 74 -7.19 1.18 9.36
N PHE A 75 -7.96 2.15 8.86
CA PHE A 75 -7.76 2.73 7.54
C PHE A 75 -7.65 4.24 7.58
N GLU A 76 -6.80 4.78 6.72
CA GLU A 76 -6.59 6.22 6.55
C GLU A 76 -6.60 6.62 5.08
N ASN A 77 -6.75 7.91 4.82
CA ASN A 77 -6.58 8.42 3.46
C ASN A 77 -5.10 8.45 3.12
N SER A 78 -4.77 8.05 1.92
CA SER A 78 -3.39 8.01 1.46
C SER A 78 -3.20 8.76 0.15
N ASN A 79 -1.94 8.97 -0.21
CA ASN A 79 -1.55 9.70 -1.39
C ASN A 79 -0.54 8.91 -2.23
N MET A 80 -0.65 9.08 -3.54
CA MET A 80 0.34 8.56 -4.47
C MET A 80 0.95 9.73 -5.25
N HIS A 81 2.26 9.72 -5.33
CA HIS A 81 3.04 10.67 -6.11
C HIS A 81 3.86 9.92 -7.16
N LYS A 82 3.76 10.34 -8.42
CA LYS A 82 4.58 9.80 -9.49
C LYS A 82 5.24 10.93 -10.26
N HIS A 83 6.55 10.86 -10.34
CA HIS A 83 7.39 11.78 -11.08
C HIS A 83 8.02 11.03 -12.24
N ASN A 84 7.96 11.59 -13.43
CA ASN A 84 8.57 11.01 -14.62
C ASN A 84 9.33 12.09 -15.37
N LEU A 85 10.64 11.90 -15.51
CA LEU A 85 11.52 12.75 -16.29
C LEU A 85 12.00 11.99 -17.52
N THR A 86 11.84 12.55 -18.70
CA THR A 86 12.27 11.94 -19.93
C THR A 86 13.14 12.88 -20.77
N PHE A 87 14.14 12.32 -21.41
CA PHE A 87 14.89 12.98 -22.48
C PHE A 87 14.76 12.14 -23.76
N SER A 88 14.47 12.79 -24.86
CA SER A 88 14.28 12.16 -26.16
C SER A 88 14.94 13.00 -27.23
N ALA A 89 15.85 12.41 -28.00
CA ALA A 89 16.46 13.02 -29.17
C ALA A 89 16.71 11.95 -30.26
N GLY A 90 16.72 12.36 -31.50
CA GLY A 90 17.08 11.43 -32.58
C GLY A 90 16.72 11.93 -33.97
N ASP A 91 17.44 11.41 -34.93
CA ASP A 91 17.25 11.59 -36.37
C ASP A 91 17.07 10.24 -37.08
N MET A 92 17.31 10.17 -38.38
CA MET A 92 17.18 8.92 -39.16
C MET A 92 18.25 7.87 -38.81
N ASP A 93 19.40 8.31 -38.31
CA ASP A 93 20.56 7.44 -38.06
C ASP A 93 20.85 7.21 -36.58
N LYS A 94 20.38 8.09 -35.71
CA LYS A 94 20.65 8.04 -34.27
C LYS A 94 19.38 8.31 -33.47
N SER A 95 19.20 7.55 -32.42
CA SER A 95 18.14 7.83 -31.47
C SER A 95 18.59 7.58 -30.03
N ILE A 96 18.15 8.42 -29.11
CA ILE A 96 18.34 8.23 -27.66
C ILE A 96 17.08 8.61 -26.94
N TYR A 97 16.64 7.72 -26.07
CA TYR A 97 15.54 7.95 -25.14
C TYR A 97 16.00 7.53 -23.75
N VAL A 98 15.95 8.44 -22.82
CA VAL A 98 16.27 8.21 -21.41
C VAL A 98 15.06 8.59 -20.56
N SER A 99 14.70 7.78 -19.60
CA SER A 99 13.67 8.15 -18.63
C SER A 99 14.02 7.70 -17.22
N GLY A 100 13.64 8.52 -16.26
CA GLY A 100 13.65 8.22 -14.84
C GLY A 100 12.25 8.40 -14.27
N THR A 101 11.75 7.38 -13.59
CA THR A 101 10.42 7.44 -12.93
C THR A 101 10.58 7.12 -11.45
N TYR A 102 10.05 8.00 -10.61
CA TYR A 102 9.91 7.77 -9.17
C TYR A 102 8.42 7.69 -8.83
N LEU A 103 8.03 6.60 -8.19
CA LEU A 103 6.68 6.37 -7.69
C LEU A 103 6.76 6.17 -6.18
N ASN A 104 6.02 6.99 -5.45
CA ASN A 104 5.72 6.80 -4.04
C ASN A 104 4.22 6.60 -3.91
N ASN A 105 3.82 5.45 -3.40
CA ASN A 105 2.43 5.13 -3.08
C ASN A 105 2.39 4.72 -1.62
N ASP A 106 1.79 5.57 -0.83
CA ASP A 106 1.44 5.28 0.55
C ASP A 106 0.12 4.53 0.55
N GLY A 107 0.02 3.44 1.27
CA GLY A 107 -1.20 2.63 1.29
C GLY A 107 -2.29 3.24 2.17
N ILE A 108 -3.42 2.56 2.25
CA ILE A 108 -4.60 3.01 3.02
C ILE A 108 -4.68 2.42 4.42
N VAL A 109 -3.75 1.55 4.79
CA VAL A 109 -3.70 0.93 6.12
C VAL A 109 -3.02 1.86 7.10
N SER A 110 -3.70 2.19 8.18
CA SER A 110 -3.21 3.13 9.20
C SER A 110 -1.83 2.73 9.75
N GLY A 111 -0.98 3.74 9.98
CA GLY A 111 0.34 3.56 10.55
C GLY A 111 1.42 3.14 9.57
N ASN A 112 1.27 3.47 8.30
CA ASN A 112 2.28 3.27 7.25
C ASN A 112 2.71 1.79 7.10
N LYS A 113 1.74 0.88 7.20
CA LYS A 113 1.96 -0.57 7.16
C LYS A 113 1.99 -1.14 5.75
N ASP A 114 1.36 -0.46 4.81
CA ASP A 114 1.33 -0.80 3.39
C ASP A 114 1.89 0.37 2.57
N TYR A 115 2.93 0.14 1.82
CA TYR A 115 3.48 1.13 0.90
C TYR A 115 4.18 0.48 -0.28
N TYR A 116 4.26 1.20 -1.38
CA TYR A 116 4.99 0.81 -2.56
C TYR A 116 5.80 1.98 -3.12
N ASN A 117 7.11 1.90 -3.01
CA ASN A 117 8.06 2.87 -3.54
C ASN A 117 8.87 2.25 -4.66
N ARG A 118 8.96 2.92 -5.80
CA ARG A 118 9.68 2.42 -6.97
C ARG A 118 10.47 3.52 -7.67
N LEU A 119 11.71 3.20 -7.99
CA LEU A 119 12.57 3.98 -8.87
C LEU A 119 12.88 3.14 -10.12
N THR A 120 12.57 3.68 -11.29
CA THR A 120 12.83 3.03 -12.57
C THR A 120 13.68 3.94 -13.44
N GLY A 121 14.78 3.41 -13.98
CA GLY A 121 15.61 4.06 -14.99
C GLY A 121 15.55 3.27 -16.30
N MET A 122 15.43 3.96 -17.42
CA MET A 122 15.43 3.34 -18.75
C MET A 122 16.29 4.13 -19.72
N ILE A 123 17.06 3.41 -20.51
CA ILE A 123 17.88 3.97 -21.61
C ILE A 123 17.66 3.12 -22.85
N ASN A 124 17.16 3.73 -23.92
CA ASN A 124 17.05 3.14 -25.23
C ASN A 124 17.87 4.01 -26.19
N ALA A 125 18.86 3.44 -26.84
CA ALA A 125 19.67 4.14 -27.81
C ALA A 125 19.92 3.26 -29.05
N SER A 126 19.96 3.88 -30.20
CA SER A 126 20.37 3.20 -31.44
C SER A 126 21.19 4.13 -32.31
N TRP A 127 22.10 3.55 -33.05
CA TRP A 127 22.94 4.24 -34.04
C TRP A 127 23.16 3.37 -35.27
N LYS A 128 22.69 3.87 -36.39
CA LYS A 128 22.94 3.27 -37.71
C LYS A 128 24.28 3.79 -38.26
N ILE A 129 25.34 3.01 -38.07
CA ILE A 129 26.73 3.36 -38.46
C ILE A 129 26.89 3.24 -39.96
N LYS A 130 26.26 2.24 -40.57
CA LYS A 130 26.28 1.94 -42.00
C LYS A 130 24.87 1.49 -42.42
N PRO A 131 24.53 1.52 -43.73
CA PRO A 131 23.23 1.01 -44.20
C PRO A 131 22.93 -0.43 -43.80
N TRP A 132 23.97 -1.20 -43.54
CA TRP A 132 23.91 -2.61 -43.14
C TRP A 132 24.27 -2.85 -41.66
N LEU A 133 24.62 -1.81 -40.89
CA LEU A 133 25.05 -1.96 -39.49
C LEU A 133 24.35 -0.95 -38.61
N GLU A 134 23.45 -1.45 -37.75
CA GLU A 134 22.84 -0.70 -36.66
C GLU A 134 23.28 -1.32 -35.32
N ILE A 135 23.70 -0.48 -34.38
CA ILE A 135 24.01 -0.87 -33.00
C ILE A 135 22.96 -0.20 -32.10
N GLY A 136 22.41 -0.96 -31.17
CA GLY A 136 21.41 -0.43 -30.25
C GLY A 136 21.50 -1.07 -28.88
N THR A 137 20.91 -0.39 -27.90
CA THR A 137 20.78 -0.89 -26.53
C THR A 137 19.42 -0.49 -25.96
N ASN A 138 18.82 -1.42 -25.23
CA ASN A 138 17.60 -1.22 -24.46
C ASN A 138 17.86 -1.76 -23.05
N ASN A 139 17.97 -0.86 -22.08
CA ASN A 139 18.23 -1.23 -20.70
C ASN A 139 17.17 -0.60 -19.80
N GLN A 140 16.70 -1.37 -18.82
CA GLN A 140 15.84 -0.91 -17.75
C GLN A 140 16.38 -1.43 -16.44
N VAL A 141 16.45 -0.55 -15.45
CA VAL A 141 16.79 -0.87 -14.07
C VAL A 141 15.65 -0.44 -13.20
N GLU A 142 15.24 -1.30 -12.28
CA GLU A 142 14.17 -1.03 -11.33
C GLU A 142 14.62 -1.37 -9.92
N TYR A 143 14.34 -0.47 -9.01
CA TYR A 143 14.50 -0.68 -7.57
C TYR A 143 13.19 -0.35 -6.89
N TYR A 144 12.68 -1.26 -6.07
CA TYR A 144 11.43 -1.03 -5.34
C TYR A 144 11.52 -1.50 -3.88
N LYS A 145 10.71 -0.85 -3.06
CA LYS A 145 10.42 -1.28 -1.69
C LYS A 145 8.92 -1.43 -1.56
N VAL A 146 8.49 -2.54 -0.99
CA VAL A 146 7.08 -2.81 -0.73
C VAL A 146 6.91 -3.30 0.70
N SER A 147 5.86 -2.82 1.33
CA SER A 147 5.31 -3.38 2.56
C SER A 147 3.85 -3.65 2.33
N SER A 148 3.36 -4.74 2.86
CA SER A 148 1.95 -5.09 2.81
C SER A 148 1.54 -5.76 4.11
N VAL A 149 0.30 -5.55 4.51
CA VAL A 149 -0.29 -6.29 5.62
C VAL A 149 -0.70 -7.68 5.15
N ALA A 150 -0.73 -8.64 6.07
CA ALA A 150 -1.18 -9.99 5.76
C ALA A 150 -2.66 -9.99 5.33
N GLU A 151 -2.93 -10.54 4.16
CA GLU A 151 -4.27 -10.71 3.62
C GLU A 151 -4.66 -12.20 3.60
N GLY A 152 -5.93 -12.49 3.93
CA GLY A 152 -6.56 -13.75 3.53
C GLY A 152 -6.08 -15.03 4.17
N SER A 153 -5.48 -15.03 5.37
CA SER A 153 -5.32 -16.27 6.12
C SER A 153 -6.57 -16.57 6.97
N GLU A 154 -6.97 -17.83 7.06
CA GLU A 154 -8.08 -18.27 7.95
C GLU A 154 -7.84 -17.90 9.42
N TYR A 155 -6.60 -17.60 9.80
CA TYR A 155 -6.18 -17.41 11.18
C TYR A 155 -5.59 -16.01 11.49
N GLY A 156 -5.54 -15.09 10.54
CA GLY A 156 -4.96 -13.77 10.82
C GLY A 156 -4.72 -12.91 9.58
N GLY A 157 -5.75 -12.35 9.00
CA GLY A 157 -5.65 -11.24 8.06
C GLY A 157 -5.88 -9.92 8.78
N TYR A 158 -5.31 -8.84 8.30
CA TYR A 158 -5.48 -7.51 8.88
C TYR A 158 -6.97 -7.13 8.97
N LEU A 159 -7.71 -7.27 7.87
CA LEU A 159 -9.14 -6.98 7.84
C LEU A 159 -9.94 -7.88 8.79
N LEU A 160 -9.64 -9.18 8.84
CA LEU A 160 -10.31 -10.09 9.74
C LEU A 160 -10.06 -9.71 11.21
N SER A 161 -8.84 -9.31 11.55
CA SER A 161 -8.51 -8.82 12.89
C SER A 161 -9.35 -7.60 13.25
N LEU A 162 -9.49 -6.62 12.35
CA LEU A 162 -10.33 -5.44 12.59
C LEU A 162 -11.82 -5.79 12.76
N LEU A 163 -12.31 -6.79 12.03
CA LEU A 163 -13.71 -7.24 12.09
C LEU A 163 -14.04 -8.04 13.36
N THR A 164 -13.03 -8.62 14.02
CA THR A 164 -13.22 -9.48 15.19
C THR A 164 -12.92 -8.78 16.53
N LEU A 165 -12.30 -7.59 16.47
CA LEU A 165 -12.04 -6.80 17.68
C LEU A 165 -13.34 -6.24 18.25
N ASP A 166 -13.44 -6.27 19.59
CA ASP A 166 -14.59 -5.70 20.28
C ASP A 166 -14.49 -4.15 20.36
N PRO A 167 -15.62 -3.45 20.33
CA PRO A 167 -15.64 -2.00 20.38
C PRO A 167 -15.33 -1.42 21.78
N LEU A 168 -15.22 -2.27 22.81
CA LEU A 168 -14.98 -1.87 24.19
C LEU A 168 -13.49 -1.65 24.47
N THR A 169 -12.62 -2.08 23.55
CA THR A 169 -11.16 -1.97 23.66
C THR A 169 -10.67 -0.66 23.01
N LYS A 170 -9.80 0.05 23.72
CA LYS A 170 -9.17 1.28 23.19
C LYS A 170 -8.16 0.93 22.08
N PRO A 171 -8.06 1.73 21.00
CA PRO A 171 -7.09 1.50 19.95
C PRO A 171 -5.65 1.76 20.41
N TRP A 172 -5.49 2.52 21.47
CA TRP A 172 -4.20 2.83 22.04
C TRP A 172 -4.32 3.01 23.55
N TYR A 173 -3.35 2.49 24.29
CA TYR A 173 -3.23 2.67 25.72
C TYR A 173 -1.92 3.43 26.00
N PRO A 174 -1.92 4.48 26.83
CA PRO A 174 -0.70 5.04 27.38
C PRO A 174 0.08 3.94 28.11
N GLU A 175 1.40 4.02 28.09
CA GLU A 175 2.28 3.00 28.65
C GLU A 175 1.96 2.64 30.09
N ASN A 176 1.38 3.59 30.86
CA ASN A 176 0.98 3.43 32.26
C ASN A 176 -0.47 2.94 32.47
N ASP A 177 -1.25 2.74 31.40
CA ASP A 177 -2.69 2.41 31.46
C ASP A 177 -3.02 1.06 30.78
N LEU A 178 -2.00 0.25 30.51
CA LEU A 178 -2.21 -1.07 29.91
C LEU A 178 -3.02 -1.96 30.85
N PRO A 179 -4.06 -2.65 30.37
CA PRO A 179 -4.76 -3.67 31.15
C PRO A 179 -3.78 -4.70 31.71
N LEU A 180 -4.01 -5.17 32.93
CA LEU A 180 -3.09 -6.10 33.65
C LEU A 180 -2.63 -7.30 32.82
N HIS A 181 -3.51 -7.86 31.97
CA HIS A 181 -3.17 -8.97 31.09
C HIS A 181 -2.23 -8.58 29.94
N MET A 182 -2.21 -7.31 29.53
CA MET A 182 -1.26 -6.80 28.53
C MET A 182 0.05 -6.35 29.17
N GLN A 183 0.04 -5.88 30.42
CA GLN A 183 1.26 -5.56 31.16
C GLN A 183 2.13 -6.80 31.30
N GLN A 184 1.57 -7.96 31.59
CA GLN A 184 2.31 -9.23 31.68
C GLN A 184 2.99 -9.63 30.36
N ILE A 185 2.37 -9.34 29.20
CA ILE A 185 2.95 -9.63 27.88
C ILE A 185 4.11 -8.68 27.56
N TYR A 186 4.07 -7.46 28.06
CA TYR A 186 5.14 -6.47 27.87
C TYR A 186 6.35 -6.78 28.75
N ASP A 187 6.12 -7.14 30.01
CA ASP A 187 7.17 -7.50 30.97
C ASP A 187 7.93 -8.77 30.55
N ASP A 188 7.23 -9.73 29.92
CA ASP A 188 7.82 -10.99 29.44
C ASP A 188 8.66 -10.83 28.16
N LYS A 189 8.50 -9.72 27.41
CA LYS A 189 9.29 -9.38 26.21
C LYS A 189 10.48 -8.46 26.48
N SER A 190 10.64 -7.96 27.71
CA SER A 190 11.74 -7.09 28.13
C SER A 190 12.93 -7.85 28.76
N HIS A 191 12.89 -9.16 28.75
CA HIS A 191 13.96 -10.10 29.10
C HIS A 191 14.31 -10.95 27.88
#